data_e21e3bc6bb0da61b04805d9493e1fba5
#
_entry.id   e21e3bc6bb0da61b04805d9493e1fba5
#
_cell.length_a   1.000
_cell.length_b   1.000
_cell.length_c   1.000
_cell.angle_alpha   90.00
_cell.angle_beta   90.00
_cell.angle_gamma   90.00
#
_symmetry.space_group_name_H-M   'P 1'
#
loop_
_entity.id
_entity.type
_entity.pdbx_description
1 polymer ?
#
loop_
_entity_poly.entity_id
_entity_poly.type
_entity_poly.pdbx_seq_one_letter_code
_entity_poly.pdbx_strand_id
1 'polypeptide(L)'
;MTDRVKTALLAMQRHNWEQGVAAQAFLEAGDSEIAIALALEGANRQAADGRCCHIADSTACTDPCAVGEALIFAAEQTGDPFLRAARDKLLHWAMHDAPRSPSGVVYHFQQGRLIWVDSMYMLPPFLARAGEYDEALRQLDGYWATLYTPENGLLAHQWSDETRRFVRRDAWAVGNGWAMAGMVRVIALLPEAHPGRNRLIQRVQQLIRASLPHQQPDGAFRDVLDDPTSFREVNFAQMLAYTIYRGIAGGWLDRSLLPHAEKARAAALAEVDRYGLVRNVCGAPYFDRPGVAPEGQAFHILMEAARIK
;
A
#
# COMPACT_ATOMS: atom_id res chain seq x y z
N MET A 1 -7.71 -21.83 5.60
CA MET A 1 -6.43 -21.21 5.15
C MET A 1 -6.36 -19.76 5.62
N THR A 2 -7.29 -18.93 5.26
CA THR A 2 -7.32 -17.50 5.62
C THR A 2 -7.21 -17.21 7.12
N ASP A 3 -7.86 -17.99 8.00
CA ASP A 3 -7.77 -17.79 9.45
C ASP A 3 -6.34 -17.96 10.00
N ARG A 4 -5.57 -18.92 9.44
CA ARG A 4 -4.16 -19.07 9.83
C ARG A 4 -3.30 -17.90 9.34
N VAL A 5 -3.59 -17.37 8.16
CA VAL A 5 -2.92 -16.18 7.63
C VAL A 5 -3.21 -14.96 8.51
N LYS A 6 -4.47 -14.78 8.96
CA LYS A 6 -4.87 -13.74 9.92
C LYS A 6 -4.10 -13.87 11.25
N THR A 7 -4.03 -15.10 11.79
CA THR A 7 -3.27 -15.36 13.02
C THR A 7 -1.78 -15.04 12.86
N ALA A 8 -1.18 -15.45 11.73
CA ALA A 8 0.22 -15.14 11.44
C ALA A 8 0.44 -13.62 11.32
N LEU A 9 -0.46 -12.90 10.64
CA LEU A 9 -0.39 -11.44 10.52
C LEU A 9 -0.38 -10.76 11.89
N LEU A 10 -1.26 -11.16 12.82
CA LEU A 10 -1.31 -10.59 14.16
C LEU A 10 -0.02 -10.82 14.96
N ALA A 11 0.69 -11.91 14.69
CA ALA A 11 1.96 -12.23 15.36
C ALA A 11 3.20 -11.55 14.78
N MET A 12 3.11 -10.98 13.56
CA MET A 12 4.30 -10.57 12.78
C MET A 12 4.61 -9.09 12.81
N GLN A 13 3.67 -8.22 13.14
CA GLN A 13 3.84 -6.77 13.01
C GLN A 13 4.97 -6.23 13.89
N ARG A 14 5.86 -5.41 13.30
CA ARG A 14 7.05 -4.82 13.95
C ARG A 14 7.22 -3.34 13.64
N HIS A 15 6.66 -2.88 12.51
CA HIS A 15 6.80 -1.53 12.00
C HIS A 15 5.44 -0.86 11.84
N ASN A 16 5.46 0.48 11.75
CA ASN A 16 4.25 1.29 11.62
C ASN A 16 3.44 0.95 10.36
N TRP A 17 4.08 0.80 9.19
CA TRP A 17 3.38 0.40 7.96
C TRP A 17 2.77 -1.00 8.07
N GLU A 18 3.47 -1.95 8.69
CA GLU A 18 2.99 -3.32 8.88
C GLU A 18 1.69 -3.36 9.67
N GLN A 19 1.62 -2.59 10.76
CA GLN A 19 0.41 -2.48 11.57
C GLN A 19 -0.72 -1.76 10.83
N GLY A 20 -0.40 -0.67 10.12
CA GLY A 20 -1.39 0.07 9.33
C GLY A 20 -2.01 -0.79 8.23
N VAL A 21 -1.18 -1.50 7.46
CA VAL A 21 -1.65 -2.40 6.39
C VAL A 21 -2.43 -3.59 6.94
N ALA A 22 -2.03 -4.12 8.11
CA ALA A 22 -2.79 -5.15 8.81
C ALA A 22 -4.18 -4.63 9.21
N ALA A 23 -4.26 -3.44 9.80
CA ALA A 23 -5.55 -2.84 10.18
C ALA A 23 -6.47 -2.65 8.97
N GLN A 24 -5.94 -2.21 7.83
CA GLN A 24 -6.69 -2.11 6.57
C GLN A 24 -7.17 -3.48 6.07
N ALA A 25 -6.33 -4.51 6.16
CA ALA A 25 -6.69 -5.87 5.73
C ALA A 25 -7.84 -6.44 6.57
N PHE A 26 -7.79 -6.30 7.89
CA PHE A 26 -8.87 -6.72 8.77
C PHE A 26 -10.14 -5.91 8.55
N LEU A 27 -10.02 -4.60 8.31
CA LEU A 27 -11.16 -3.74 8.00
C LEU A 27 -11.90 -4.21 6.73
N GLU A 28 -11.18 -4.46 5.63
CA GLU A 28 -11.79 -4.94 4.38
C GLU A 28 -12.31 -6.38 4.47
N ALA A 29 -11.74 -7.20 5.35
CA ALA A 29 -12.22 -8.55 5.61
C ALA A 29 -13.49 -8.59 6.50
N GLY A 30 -13.94 -7.43 7.04
CA GLY A 30 -15.08 -7.34 7.93
C GLY A 30 -14.78 -7.68 9.40
N ASP A 31 -13.52 -7.85 9.77
CA ASP A 31 -13.06 -8.11 11.14
C ASP A 31 -12.92 -6.77 11.91
N SER A 32 -14.03 -6.05 12.07
CA SER A 32 -14.07 -4.69 12.60
C SER A 32 -13.46 -4.55 13.99
N GLU A 33 -13.68 -5.54 14.88
CA GLU A 33 -13.12 -5.51 16.25
C GLU A 33 -11.58 -5.53 16.22
N ILE A 34 -10.99 -6.36 15.36
CA ILE A 34 -9.53 -6.44 15.21
C ILE A 34 -9.00 -5.14 14.59
N ALA A 35 -9.68 -4.60 13.57
CA ALA A 35 -9.30 -3.34 12.95
C ALA A 35 -9.33 -2.17 13.95
N ILE A 36 -10.36 -2.11 14.82
CA ILE A 36 -10.47 -1.12 15.91
C ILE A 36 -9.34 -1.32 16.94
N ALA A 37 -9.05 -2.55 17.34
CA ALA A 37 -7.98 -2.84 18.29
C ALA A 37 -6.60 -2.41 17.76
N LEU A 38 -6.31 -2.67 16.48
CA LEU A 38 -5.07 -2.25 15.81
C LEU A 38 -4.98 -0.72 15.68
N ALA A 39 -6.10 -0.05 15.37
CA ALA A 39 -6.16 1.40 15.32
C ALA A 39 -5.94 2.04 16.71
N LEU A 40 -6.57 1.48 17.74
CA LEU A 40 -6.40 1.92 19.13
C LEU A 40 -4.95 1.73 19.62
N GLU A 41 -4.35 0.59 19.31
CA GLU A 41 -2.97 0.30 19.65
C GLU A 41 -2.01 1.25 18.92
N GLY A 42 -2.26 1.54 17.63
CA GLY A 42 -1.50 2.52 16.88
C GLY A 42 -1.64 3.95 17.44
N ALA A 43 -2.84 4.34 17.91
CA ALA A 43 -3.08 5.62 18.58
C ALA A 43 -2.39 5.70 19.95
N ASN A 44 -2.37 4.62 20.72
CA ASN A 44 -1.65 4.55 22.01
C ASN A 44 -0.14 4.80 21.86
N ARG A 45 0.40 4.50 20.68
CA ARG A 45 1.81 4.76 20.33
C ARG A 45 1.95 5.96 19.39
N GLN A 46 1.08 6.94 19.51
CA GLN A 46 1.20 8.17 18.75
C GLN A 46 2.33 9.03 19.32
N ALA A 47 3.24 9.45 18.45
CA ALA A 47 4.32 10.38 18.79
C ALA A 47 3.77 11.78 19.11
N ALA A 48 4.58 12.60 19.77
CA ALA A 48 4.18 13.97 20.14
C ALA A 48 3.83 14.83 18.90
N ASP A 49 4.46 14.58 17.77
CA ASP A 49 4.22 15.26 16.50
C ASP A 49 2.95 14.76 15.75
N GLY A 50 2.28 13.73 16.25
CA GLY A 50 1.04 13.21 15.68
C GLY A 50 1.18 11.93 14.86
N ARG A 51 2.39 11.46 14.54
CA ARG A 51 2.60 10.20 13.81
C ARG A 51 2.19 8.99 14.62
N CYS A 52 1.39 8.10 14.03
CA CYS A 52 0.87 6.91 14.71
C CYS A 52 1.80 5.68 14.58
N CYS A 53 1.52 4.64 15.37
CA CYS A 53 2.23 3.36 15.35
C CYS A 53 3.74 3.52 15.56
N HIS A 54 4.15 4.42 16.43
CA HIS A 54 5.57 4.68 16.67
C HIS A 54 6.20 3.52 17.44
N ILE A 55 6.80 2.60 16.71
CA ILE A 55 7.56 1.48 17.25
C ILE A 55 9.03 1.77 17.00
N ALA A 56 9.80 1.82 18.07
CA ALA A 56 11.20 2.23 18.03
C ALA A 56 11.38 3.67 17.47
N ASP A 57 12.59 4.03 17.08
CA ASP A 57 12.90 5.35 16.52
C ASP A 57 12.58 5.38 15.04
N SER A 58 11.31 5.60 14.71
CA SER A 58 10.87 5.73 13.34
C SER A 58 10.98 7.17 12.85
N THR A 59 11.77 7.38 11.80
CA THR A 59 11.88 8.66 11.10
C THR A 59 10.95 8.75 9.88
N ALA A 60 10.13 7.72 9.64
CA ALA A 60 9.20 7.68 8.51
C ALA A 60 8.13 8.77 8.62
N CYS A 61 7.80 9.39 7.48
CA CYS A 61 6.75 10.40 7.37
C CYS A 61 5.45 9.82 6.82
N THR A 62 5.52 8.96 5.82
CA THR A 62 4.33 8.42 5.16
C THR A 62 3.78 7.16 5.82
N ASP A 63 4.64 6.27 6.28
CA ASP A 63 4.28 4.98 6.88
C ASP A 63 3.35 5.09 8.10
N PRO A 64 3.54 6.07 9.01
CA PRO A 64 2.61 6.29 10.12
C PRO A 64 1.18 6.61 9.69
N CYS A 65 0.96 7.01 8.43
CA CYS A 65 -0.37 7.30 7.89
C CYS A 65 -1.12 6.05 7.43
N ALA A 66 -0.44 4.90 7.28
CA ALA A 66 -1.07 3.66 6.82
C ALA A 66 -2.23 3.20 7.73
N VAL A 67 -2.16 3.47 9.05
CA VAL A 67 -3.23 3.16 10.00
C VAL A 67 -4.43 4.12 9.90
N GLY A 68 -4.27 5.24 9.19
CA GLY A 68 -5.20 6.37 9.21
C GLY A 68 -6.63 6.01 8.79
N GLU A 69 -6.83 5.16 7.78
CA GLU A 69 -8.17 4.70 7.37
C GLU A 69 -8.87 3.92 8.48
N ALA A 70 -8.17 2.99 9.13
CA ALA A 70 -8.69 2.22 10.25
C ALA A 70 -8.92 3.11 11.49
N LEU A 71 -8.07 4.10 11.72
CA LEU A 71 -8.23 5.07 12.81
C LEU A 71 -9.48 5.95 12.62
N ILE A 72 -9.76 6.40 11.40
CA ILE A 72 -11.01 7.12 11.09
C ILE A 72 -12.20 6.21 11.34
N PHE A 73 -12.18 4.98 10.81
CA PHE A 73 -13.24 4.00 11.02
C PHE A 73 -13.49 3.74 12.52
N ALA A 74 -12.44 3.48 13.29
CA ALA A 74 -12.54 3.20 14.72
C ALA A 74 -13.14 4.40 15.48
N ALA A 75 -12.70 5.62 15.17
CA ALA A 75 -13.25 6.85 15.77
C ALA A 75 -14.75 7.05 15.47
N GLU A 76 -15.17 6.72 14.23
CA GLU A 76 -16.58 6.79 13.80
C GLU A 76 -17.45 5.71 14.49
N GLN A 77 -16.95 4.46 14.55
CA GLN A 77 -17.70 3.35 15.11
C GLN A 77 -17.87 3.41 16.64
N THR A 78 -16.81 3.82 17.33
CA THR A 78 -16.80 3.82 18.80
C THR A 78 -17.25 5.14 19.41
N GLY A 79 -17.12 6.24 18.69
CA GLY A 79 -17.31 7.59 19.22
C GLY A 79 -16.26 8.00 20.26
N ASP A 80 -15.17 7.24 20.43
CA ASP A 80 -14.14 7.48 21.43
C ASP A 80 -13.41 8.82 21.16
N PRO A 81 -13.42 9.76 22.13
CA PRO A 81 -12.73 11.03 21.98
C PRO A 81 -11.22 10.91 21.85
N PHE A 82 -10.62 9.85 22.42
CA PHE A 82 -9.20 9.58 22.29
C PHE A 82 -8.83 9.22 20.82
N LEU A 83 -9.61 8.35 20.18
CA LEU A 83 -9.40 7.98 18.79
C LEU A 83 -9.64 9.16 17.83
N ARG A 84 -10.64 10.00 18.13
CA ARG A 84 -10.87 11.25 17.37
C ARG A 84 -9.67 12.19 17.48
N ALA A 85 -9.17 12.42 18.69
CA ALA A 85 -8.01 13.28 18.91
C ALA A 85 -6.74 12.72 18.21
N ALA A 86 -6.54 11.42 18.24
CA ALA A 86 -5.40 10.77 17.56
C ALA A 86 -5.50 10.93 16.04
N ARG A 87 -6.70 10.72 15.45
CA ARG A 87 -6.98 10.96 14.03
C ARG A 87 -6.66 12.39 13.63
N ASP A 88 -7.14 13.36 14.40
CA ASP A 88 -6.98 14.79 14.10
C ASP A 88 -5.51 15.22 14.15
N LYS A 89 -4.74 14.71 15.11
CA LYS A 89 -3.30 14.94 15.18
C LYS A 89 -2.55 14.32 14.00
N LEU A 90 -2.89 13.09 13.61
CA LEU A 90 -2.26 12.46 12.46
C LEU A 90 -2.57 13.22 11.17
N LEU A 91 -3.82 13.67 11.00
CA LEU A 91 -4.22 14.49 9.85
C LEU A 91 -3.50 15.83 9.84
N HIS A 92 -3.39 16.49 10.98
CA HIS A 92 -2.63 17.74 11.10
C HIS A 92 -1.15 17.54 10.69
N TRP A 93 -0.51 16.49 11.20
CA TRP A 93 0.85 16.12 10.80
C TRP A 93 0.95 15.96 9.28
N ALA A 94 0.10 15.14 8.69
CA ALA A 94 0.13 14.84 7.27
C ALA A 94 -0.10 16.07 6.38
N MET A 95 -0.95 17.00 6.83
CA MET A 95 -1.31 18.19 6.06
C MET A 95 -0.30 19.34 6.22
N HIS A 96 0.31 19.51 7.41
CA HIS A 96 1.00 20.74 7.75
C HIS A 96 2.46 20.55 8.18
N ASP A 97 2.80 19.46 8.91
CA ASP A 97 4.09 19.33 9.57
C ASP A 97 5.04 18.36 8.83
N ALA A 98 4.50 17.45 8.04
CA ALA A 98 5.31 16.47 7.30
C ALA A 98 6.26 17.17 6.32
N PRO A 99 7.57 16.85 6.34
CA PRO A 99 8.56 17.43 5.43
C PRO A 99 8.19 17.19 3.98
N ARG A 100 8.28 18.24 3.15
CA ARG A 100 7.85 18.23 1.75
C ARG A 100 8.92 18.71 0.80
N SER A 101 8.85 18.21 -0.42
CA SER A 101 9.60 18.74 -1.57
C SER A 101 9.14 20.16 -1.95
N PRO A 102 9.89 20.88 -2.77
CA PRO A 102 9.43 22.17 -3.31
C PRO A 102 8.12 22.08 -4.12
N SER A 103 7.79 20.90 -4.66
CA SER A 103 6.51 20.65 -5.33
C SER A 103 5.36 20.26 -4.39
N GLY A 104 5.61 20.20 -3.07
CA GLY A 104 4.62 19.86 -2.05
C GLY A 104 4.45 18.37 -1.77
N VAL A 105 5.29 17.50 -2.37
CA VAL A 105 5.26 16.04 -2.14
C VAL A 105 5.91 15.72 -0.81
N VAL A 106 5.24 14.94 0.04
CA VAL A 106 5.78 14.49 1.33
C VAL A 106 6.93 13.53 1.11
N TYR A 107 8.05 13.77 1.77
CA TYR A 107 9.19 12.85 1.75
C TYR A 107 8.88 11.57 2.54
N HIS A 108 9.55 10.49 2.19
CA HIS A 108 9.37 9.21 2.88
C HIS A 108 9.91 9.27 4.32
N PHE A 109 11.03 9.98 4.54
CA PHE A 109 11.64 10.17 5.85
C PHE A 109 11.75 11.66 6.23
N GLN A 110 11.87 11.94 7.52
CA GLN A 110 12.09 13.29 8.05
C GLN A 110 13.40 13.92 7.56
N GLN A 111 14.38 13.09 7.21
CA GLN A 111 15.68 13.52 6.73
C GLN A 111 16.01 12.85 5.39
N GLY A 112 16.97 13.43 4.63
CA GLY A 112 17.49 12.84 3.40
C GLY A 112 16.68 13.14 2.14
N ARG A 113 15.56 13.88 2.22
CA ARG A 113 14.73 14.34 1.09
C ARG A 113 14.45 13.24 0.05
N LEU A 114 14.05 12.07 0.54
CA LEU A 114 13.80 10.89 -0.28
C LEU A 114 12.31 10.77 -0.63
N ILE A 115 12.05 10.44 -1.88
CA ILE A 115 10.72 10.12 -2.42
C ILE A 115 10.73 8.63 -2.78
N TRP A 116 9.85 7.86 -2.16
CA TRP A 116 9.73 6.41 -2.35
C TRP A 116 8.36 6.06 -2.91
N VAL A 117 8.31 4.99 -3.71
CA VAL A 117 7.10 4.55 -4.41
C VAL A 117 6.01 4.04 -3.46
N ASP A 118 6.37 3.41 -2.36
CA ASP A 118 5.46 2.88 -1.34
C ASP A 118 4.67 3.98 -0.61
N SER A 119 5.21 5.21 -0.56
CA SER A 119 4.47 6.38 -0.08
C SER A 119 3.13 6.60 -0.79
N MET A 120 2.97 6.09 -2.03
CA MET A 120 1.71 6.14 -2.78
C MET A 120 0.57 5.31 -2.16
N TYR A 121 0.90 4.35 -1.30
CA TYR A 121 -0.07 3.57 -0.54
C TYR A 121 -0.27 4.11 0.88
N MET A 122 0.80 4.57 1.52
CA MET A 122 0.80 4.85 2.94
C MET A 122 0.03 6.13 3.30
N LEU A 123 0.18 7.20 2.51
CA LEU A 123 -0.38 8.52 2.82
C LEU A 123 -1.68 8.84 2.06
N PRO A 124 -1.77 8.74 0.71
CA PRO A 124 -2.91 9.25 -0.04
C PRO A 124 -4.26 8.59 0.29
N PRO A 125 -4.36 7.27 0.57
CA PRO A 125 -5.62 6.67 0.99
C PRO A 125 -6.18 7.23 2.29
N PHE A 126 -5.32 7.52 3.28
CA PHE A 126 -5.71 8.19 4.51
C PHE A 126 -6.28 9.59 4.25
N LEU A 127 -5.58 10.40 3.45
CA LEU A 127 -6.05 11.74 3.09
C LEU A 127 -7.41 11.69 2.38
N ALA A 128 -7.57 10.78 1.42
CA ALA A 128 -8.84 10.61 0.72
C ALA A 128 -9.96 10.15 1.68
N ARG A 129 -9.68 9.25 2.63
CA ARG A 129 -10.65 8.81 3.64
C ARG A 129 -11.02 9.92 4.62
N ALA A 130 -10.12 10.86 4.86
CA ALA A 130 -10.37 12.06 5.65
C ALA A 130 -11.15 13.15 4.89
N GLY A 131 -11.39 12.97 3.58
CA GLY A 131 -12.06 13.96 2.72
C GLY A 131 -11.11 14.96 2.05
N GLU A 132 -9.81 14.84 2.27
CA GLU A 132 -8.76 15.71 1.70
C GLU A 132 -8.38 15.24 0.29
N TYR A 133 -9.37 15.23 -0.62
CA TYR A 133 -9.24 14.65 -1.96
C TYR A 133 -8.17 15.33 -2.82
N ASP A 134 -8.14 16.66 -2.81
CA ASP A 134 -7.19 17.43 -3.62
C ASP A 134 -5.75 17.18 -3.15
N GLU A 135 -5.55 17.05 -1.84
CA GLU A 135 -4.22 16.73 -1.29
C GLU A 135 -3.82 15.29 -1.61
N ALA A 136 -4.72 14.32 -1.47
CA ALA A 136 -4.46 12.94 -1.86
C ALA A 136 -4.02 12.83 -3.33
N LEU A 137 -4.70 13.55 -4.21
CA LEU A 137 -4.37 13.62 -5.64
C LEU A 137 -3.05 14.33 -5.89
N ARG A 138 -2.78 15.45 -5.20
CA ARG A 138 -1.51 16.16 -5.32
C ARG A 138 -0.33 15.27 -4.94
N GLN A 139 -0.46 14.49 -3.87
CA GLN A 139 0.58 13.55 -3.46
C GLN A 139 0.79 12.47 -4.52
N LEU A 140 -0.28 11.82 -5.01
CA LEU A 140 -0.19 10.80 -6.07
C LEU A 140 0.38 11.37 -7.38
N ASP A 141 -0.02 12.58 -7.76
CA ASP A 141 0.51 13.25 -8.95
C ASP A 141 2.01 13.54 -8.83
N GLY A 142 2.44 13.99 -7.67
CA GLY A 142 3.84 14.32 -7.40
C GLY A 142 4.74 13.09 -7.34
N TYR A 143 4.31 12.02 -6.66
CA TYR A 143 5.03 10.74 -6.68
C TYR A 143 5.12 10.18 -8.08
N TRP A 144 4.01 10.18 -8.84
CA TRP A 144 3.99 9.74 -10.23
C TRP A 144 4.97 10.55 -11.10
N ALA A 145 4.92 11.88 -11.04
CA ALA A 145 5.78 12.75 -11.84
C ALA A 145 7.27 12.54 -11.55
N THR A 146 7.60 12.14 -10.31
CA THR A 146 8.99 11.93 -9.89
C THR A 146 9.50 10.53 -10.25
N LEU A 147 8.64 9.49 -10.12
CA LEU A 147 9.09 8.10 -10.15
C LEU A 147 8.76 7.36 -11.45
N TYR A 148 7.83 7.89 -12.27
CA TYR A 148 7.43 7.22 -13.51
C TYR A 148 8.58 7.18 -14.53
N THR A 149 8.85 5.99 -15.06
CA THR A 149 9.87 5.73 -16.09
C THR A 149 9.19 5.37 -17.41
N PRO A 150 9.18 6.32 -18.39
CA PRO A 150 8.48 6.11 -19.67
C PRO A 150 9.01 4.92 -20.47
N GLU A 151 10.28 4.56 -20.27
CA GLU A 151 10.98 3.53 -21.03
C GLU A 151 10.40 2.15 -20.85
N ASN A 152 9.93 1.84 -19.62
CA ASN A 152 9.30 0.54 -19.31
C ASN A 152 7.83 0.67 -18.87
N GLY A 153 7.33 1.92 -18.67
CA GLY A 153 5.96 2.18 -18.25
C GLY A 153 5.66 1.90 -16.78
N LEU A 154 6.70 1.69 -15.97
CA LEU A 154 6.64 1.36 -14.55
C LEU A 154 7.15 2.52 -13.67
N LEU A 155 7.09 2.34 -12.36
CA LEU A 155 7.62 3.29 -11.39
C LEU A 155 8.96 2.81 -10.85
N ALA A 156 9.93 3.72 -10.82
CA ALA A 156 11.20 3.52 -10.11
C ALA A 156 10.95 3.50 -8.59
N HIS A 157 11.87 2.85 -7.84
CA HIS A 157 11.70 2.68 -6.40
C HIS A 157 11.94 3.99 -5.63
N GLN A 158 13.10 4.64 -5.82
CA GLN A 158 13.56 5.72 -4.94
C GLN A 158 14.23 6.86 -5.71
N TRP A 159 13.86 8.08 -5.34
CA TRP A 159 14.44 9.33 -5.81
C TRP A 159 14.97 10.17 -4.66
N SER A 160 16.09 10.88 -4.88
CA SER A 160 16.62 11.86 -3.95
C SER A 160 16.53 13.27 -4.54
N ASP A 161 15.78 14.15 -3.88
CA ASP A 161 15.72 15.57 -4.23
C ASP A 161 17.04 16.31 -3.90
N GLU A 162 17.80 15.79 -2.97
CA GLU A 162 19.09 16.37 -2.59
C GLU A 162 20.13 16.21 -3.70
N THR A 163 20.24 14.99 -4.25
CA THR A 163 21.18 14.68 -5.33
C THR A 163 20.56 14.84 -6.72
N ARG A 164 19.23 15.01 -6.83
CA ARG A 164 18.44 15.05 -8.06
C ARG A 164 18.69 13.83 -8.95
N ARG A 165 18.73 12.64 -8.34
CA ARG A 165 18.98 11.35 -9.02
C ARG A 165 18.14 10.24 -8.39
N PHE A 166 17.89 9.20 -9.16
CA PHE A 166 17.40 7.95 -8.61
C PHE A 166 18.46 7.34 -7.68
N VAL A 167 18.06 7.03 -6.46
CA VAL A 167 18.83 6.22 -5.52
C VAL A 167 18.73 4.76 -5.91
N ARG A 168 17.51 4.35 -6.29
CA ARG A 168 17.21 3.03 -6.83
C ARG A 168 16.19 3.19 -7.96
N ARG A 169 16.62 2.89 -9.19
CA ARG A 169 15.79 3.07 -10.39
C ARG A 169 15.00 1.79 -10.77
N ASP A 170 15.32 0.68 -10.12
CA ASP A 170 14.70 -0.62 -10.41
C ASP A 170 13.18 -0.54 -10.36
N ALA A 171 12.52 -1.25 -11.27
CA ALA A 171 11.07 -1.45 -11.25
C ALA A 171 10.71 -2.49 -10.18
N TRP A 172 10.88 -2.11 -8.90
CA TRP A 172 10.58 -2.98 -7.77
C TRP A 172 9.10 -3.39 -7.80
N ALA A 173 8.85 -4.70 -7.85
CA ALA A 173 7.52 -5.25 -8.05
C ALA A 173 6.57 -4.81 -6.93
N VAL A 174 6.94 -5.06 -5.67
CA VAL A 174 6.11 -4.68 -4.51
C VAL A 174 5.87 -3.17 -4.46
N GLY A 175 6.86 -2.35 -4.86
CA GLY A 175 6.69 -0.90 -4.99
C GLY A 175 5.64 -0.50 -6.01
N ASN A 176 5.64 -1.11 -7.20
CA ASN A 176 4.59 -0.90 -8.20
C ASN A 176 3.22 -1.42 -7.72
N GLY A 177 3.23 -2.50 -6.95
CA GLY A 177 2.04 -3.03 -6.27
C GLY A 177 1.44 -2.03 -5.25
N TRP A 178 2.29 -1.44 -4.41
CA TRP A 178 1.89 -0.38 -3.49
C TRP A 178 1.22 0.79 -4.21
N ALA A 179 1.83 1.26 -5.31
CA ALA A 179 1.28 2.36 -6.09
C ALA A 179 -0.09 2.04 -6.67
N MET A 180 -0.26 0.87 -7.28
CA MET A 180 -1.56 0.44 -7.83
C MET A 180 -2.62 0.30 -6.75
N ALA A 181 -2.31 -0.41 -5.66
CA ALA A 181 -3.24 -0.63 -4.56
C ALA A 181 -3.64 0.68 -3.87
N GLY A 182 -2.69 1.60 -3.65
CA GLY A 182 -2.96 2.93 -3.09
C GLY A 182 -3.89 3.76 -3.99
N MET A 183 -3.61 3.81 -5.29
CA MET A 183 -4.49 4.50 -6.24
C MET A 183 -5.90 3.89 -6.29
N VAL A 184 -6.04 2.58 -6.26
CA VAL A 184 -7.34 1.89 -6.22
C VAL A 184 -8.15 2.27 -4.99
N ARG A 185 -7.51 2.38 -3.83
CA ARG A 185 -8.16 2.83 -2.58
C ARG A 185 -8.65 4.27 -2.70
N VAL A 186 -7.82 5.16 -3.24
CA VAL A 186 -8.22 6.55 -3.48
C VAL A 186 -9.36 6.64 -4.50
N ILE A 187 -9.30 5.90 -5.63
CA ILE A 187 -10.38 5.86 -6.64
C ILE A 187 -11.73 5.47 -6.02
N ALA A 188 -11.72 4.52 -5.07
CA ALA A 188 -12.94 4.05 -4.40
C ALA A 188 -13.54 5.11 -3.46
N LEU A 189 -12.74 6.03 -2.94
CA LEU A 189 -13.14 7.09 -2.01
C LEU A 189 -13.52 8.39 -2.73
N LEU A 190 -12.98 8.64 -3.92
CA LEU A 190 -13.29 9.84 -4.69
C LEU A 190 -14.74 9.83 -5.19
N PRO A 191 -15.45 10.98 -5.13
CA PRO A 191 -16.70 11.14 -5.84
C PRO A 191 -16.57 10.77 -7.32
N GLU A 192 -17.61 10.15 -7.91
CA GLU A 192 -17.57 9.72 -9.31
C GLU A 192 -17.27 10.88 -10.28
N ALA A 193 -17.81 12.05 -10.01
CA ALA A 193 -17.62 13.25 -10.82
C ALA A 193 -16.29 13.97 -10.56
N HIS A 194 -15.44 13.45 -9.66
CA HIS A 194 -14.20 14.14 -9.34
C HIS A 194 -13.23 14.14 -10.53
N PRO A 195 -12.71 15.30 -10.99
CA PRO A 195 -11.93 15.42 -12.23
C PRO A 195 -10.63 14.60 -12.21
N GLY A 196 -10.05 14.36 -11.03
CA GLY A 196 -8.84 13.55 -10.87
C GLY A 196 -9.05 12.04 -10.97
N ARG A 197 -10.30 11.56 -10.84
CA ARG A 197 -10.59 10.12 -10.76
C ARG A 197 -10.17 9.37 -12.03
N ASN A 198 -10.54 9.88 -13.20
CA ASN A 198 -10.20 9.25 -14.49
C ASN A 198 -8.69 9.18 -14.72
N ARG A 199 -7.93 10.18 -14.30
CA ARG A 199 -6.46 10.18 -14.40
C ARG A 199 -5.84 9.04 -13.56
N LEU A 200 -6.33 8.82 -12.34
CA LEU A 200 -5.85 7.69 -11.52
C LEU A 200 -6.20 6.35 -12.16
N ILE A 201 -7.42 6.19 -12.69
CA ILE A 201 -7.83 4.98 -13.42
C ILE A 201 -6.87 4.70 -14.58
N GLN A 202 -6.56 5.70 -15.40
CA GLN A 202 -5.62 5.56 -16.51
C GLN A 202 -4.23 5.13 -16.06
N ARG A 203 -3.72 5.68 -14.95
CA ARG A 203 -2.42 5.29 -14.38
C ARG A 203 -2.40 3.85 -13.89
N VAL A 204 -3.45 3.42 -13.18
CA VAL A 204 -3.58 2.01 -12.75
C VAL A 204 -3.61 1.09 -13.96
N GLN A 205 -4.42 1.41 -14.99
CA GLN A 205 -4.48 0.64 -16.23
C GLN A 205 -3.12 0.59 -16.94
N GLN A 206 -2.36 1.68 -16.91
CA GLN A 206 -1.01 1.75 -17.49
C GLN A 206 -0.03 0.83 -16.74
N LEU A 207 0.00 0.87 -15.40
CA LEU A 207 0.86 -0.02 -14.60
C LEU A 207 0.48 -1.49 -14.78
N ILE A 208 -0.82 -1.83 -14.82
CA ILE A 208 -1.27 -3.20 -15.10
C ILE A 208 -0.73 -3.66 -16.45
N ARG A 209 -0.94 -2.86 -17.53
CA ARG A 209 -0.46 -3.22 -18.88
C ARG A 209 1.06 -3.38 -18.93
N ALA A 210 1.81 -2.54 -18.24
CA ALA A 210 3.27 -2.63 -18.18
C ALA A 210 3.75 -3.85 -17.38
N SER A 211 3.00 -4.26 -16.34
CA SER A 211 3.38 -5.38 -15.47
C SER A 211 3.04 -6.75 -16.04
N LEU A 212 1.93 -6.89 -16.78
CA LEU A 212 1.44 -8.19 -17.27
C LEU A 212 2.44 -8.99 -18.13
N PRO A 213 3.28 -8.38 -19.00
CA PRO A 213 4.30 -9.12 -19.75
C PRO A 213 5.31 -9.84 -18.86
N HIS A 214 5.47 -9.43 -17.60
CA HIS A 214 6.39 -10.01 -16.63
C HIS A 214 5.75 -11.12 -15.77
N GLN A 215 4.43 -11.39 -15.94
CA GLN A 215 3.76 -12.47 -15.22
C GLN A 215 4.31 -13.83 -15.66
N GLN A 216 4.90 -14.56 -14.71
CA GLN A 216 5.49 -15.89 -14.95
C GLN A 216 4.41 -16.93 -15.34
N PRO A 217 4.79 -18.05 -15.96
CA PRO A 217 3.83 -19.11 -16.34
C PRO A 217 2.98 -19.62 -15.17
N ASP A 218 3.49 -19.61 -13.95
CA ASP A 218 2.79 -20.02 -12.74
C ASP A 218 1.99 -18.90 -12.07
N GLY A 219 2.08 -17.66 -12.55
CA GLY A 219 1.33 -16.50 -12.06
C GLY A 219 2.09 -15.58 -11.11
N ALA A 220 3.26 -15.98 -10.64
CA ALA A 220 4.15 -15.14 -9.82
C ALA A 220 4.89 -14.10 -10.68
N PHE A 221 5.70 -13.30 -10.00
CA PHE A 221 6.55 -12.29 -10.62
C PHE A 221 7.99 -12.40 -10.12
N ARG A 222 8.85 -11.52 -10.58
CA ARG A 222 10.19 -11.30 -10.05
C ARG A 222 10.17 -10.06 -9.13
N ASP A 223 11.10 -9.99 -8.18
CA ASP A 223 11.23 -8.84 -7.26
C ASP A 223 11.49 -7.52 -8.00
N VAL A 224 12.29 -7.57 -9.06
CA VAL A 224 12.41 -6.50 -10.04
C VAL A 224 11.72 -6.97 -11.32
N LEU A 225 10.64 -6.30 -11.72
CA LEU A 225 9.72 -6.79 -12.76
C LEU A 225 10.44 -7.10 -14.07
N ASP A 226 11.35 -6.24 -14.50
CA ASP A 226 12.09 -6.32 -15.76
C ASP A 226 13.48 -6.97 -15.62
N ASP A 227 13.82 -7.55 -14.44
CA ASP A 227 15.04 -8.31 -14.22
C ASP A 227 14.74 -9.82 -14.01
N PRO A 228 14.98 -10.68 -15.02
CA PRO A 228 14.74 -12.11 -14.93
C PRO A 228 15.66 -12.82 -13.93
N THR A 229 16.74 -12.18 -13.47
CA THR A 229 17.70 -12.74 -12.51
C THR A 229 17.31 -12.50 -11.07
N SER A 230 16.40 -11.54 -10.80
CA SER A 230 15.91 -11.27 -9.47
C SER A 230 15.07 -12.43 -8.91
N PHE A 231 14.94 -12.52 -7.60
CA PHE A 231 14.26 -13.66 -6.97
C PHE A 231 12.74 -13.67 -7.27
N ARG A 232 12.11 -14.83 -7.07
CA ARG A 232 10.66 -15.03 -7.17
C ARG A 232 9.95 -14.27 -6.05
N GLU A 233 8.91 -13.51 -6.40
CA GLU A 233 8.14 -12.67 -5.51
C GLU A 233 6.64 -12.89 -5.74
N VAL A 234 5.84 -13.02 -4.67
CA VAL A 234 4.40 -13.29 -4.76
C VAL A 234 3.52 -12.21 -4.13
N ASN A 235 4.07 -11.30 -3.34
CA ASN A 235 3.26 -10.22 -2.76
C ASN A 235 2.73 -9.28 -3.85
N PHE A 236 3.56 -8.97 -4.85
CA PHE A 236 3.09 -8.22 -6.01
C PHE A 236 1.95 -8.94 -6.75
N ALA A 237 2.01 -10.27 -6.86
CA ALA A 237 0.92 -11.05 -7.45
C ALA A 237 -0.39 -10.85 -6.68
N GLN A 238 -0.35 -10.81 -5.35
CA GLN A 238 -1.50 -10.51 -4.49
C GLN A 238 -2.01 -9.09 -4.71
N MET A 239 -1.09 -8.10 -4.74
CA MET A 239 -1.41 -6.69 -4.98
C MET A 239 -2.05 -6.46 -6.36
N LEU A 240 -1.52 -7.12 -7.39
CA LEU A 240 -2.08 -7.07 -8.74
C LEU A 240 -3.49 -7.69 -8.79
N ALA A 241 -3.67 -8.87 -8.20
CA ALA A 241 -4.98 -9.51 -8.14
C ALA A 241 -6.00 -8.64 -7.37
N TYR A 242 -5.63 -8.10 -6.21
CA TYR A 242 -6.44 -7.14 -5.45
C TYR A 242 -6.85 -5.94 -6.31
N THR A 243 -5.88 -5.33 -7.00
CA THR A 243 -6.11 -4.18 -7.88
C THR A 243 -7.10 -4.49 -8.99
N ILE A 244 -6.93 -5.64 -9.66
CA ILE A 244 -7.81 -6.06 -10.77
C ILE A 244 -9.23 -6.35 -10.24
N TYR A 245 -9.37 -7.09 -9.13
CA TYR A 245 -10.69 -7.37 -8.55
C TYR A 245 -11.43 -6.10 -8.18
N ARG A 246 -10.76 -5.16 -7.49
CA ARG A 246 -11.34 -3.86 -7.12
C ARG A 246 -11.72 -3.04 -8.35
N GLY A 247 -10.90 -3.03 -9.39
CA GLY A 247 -11.15 -2.28 -10.62
C GLY A 247 -12.33 -2.85 -11.42
N ILE A 248 -12.47 -4.18 -11.51
CA ILE A 248 -13.61 -4.85 -12.16
C ILE A 248 -14.87 -4.62 -11.33
N ALA A 249 -14.85 -4.78 -10.02
CA ALA A 249 -15.98 -4.51 -9.14
C ALA A 249 -16.42 -3.03 -9.21
N GLY A 250 -15.47 -2.11 -9.37
CA GLY A 250 -15.73 -0.68 -9.56
C GLY A 250 -16.16 -0.28 -10.98
N GLY A 251 -16.26 -1.24 -11.92
CA GLY A 251 -16.74 -1.03 -13.30
C GLY A 251 -15.80 -0.25 -14.23
N TRP A 252 -14.53 -0.06 -13.84
CA TRP A 252 -13.56 0.71 -14.63
C TRP A 252 -12.37 -0.12 -15.16
N LEU A 253 -12.30 -1.41 -14.85
CA LEU A 253 -11.45 -2.40 -15.51
C LEU A 253 -12.27 -3.45 -16.25
N ASP A 254 -11.76 -3.87 -17.40
CA ASP A 254 -12.37 -4.93 -18.20
C ASP A 254 -12.23 -6.30 -17.56
N ARG A 255 -13.26 -7.14 -17.63
CA ARG A 255 -13.26 -8.51 -17.09
C ARG A 255 -12.27 -9.45 -17.80
N SER A 256 -11.76 -9.10 -18.98
CA SER A 256 -10.70 -9.83 -19.67
C SER A 256 -9.40 -9.93 -18.84
N LEU A 257 -9.22 -9.04 -17.87
CA LEU A 257 -8.08 -9.09 -16.91
C LEU A 257 -8.26 -10.14 -15.82
N LEU A 258 -9.46 -10.67 -15.61
CA LEU A 258 -9.76 -11.63 -14.53
C LEU A 258 -8.86 -12.88 -14.57
N PRO A 259 -8.57 -13.50 -15.72
CA PRO A 259 -7.66 -14.66 -15.79
C PRO A 259 -6.26 -14.37 -15.23
N HIS A 260 -5.73 -13.16 -15.43
CA HIS A 260 -4.44 -12.75 -14.87
C HIS A 260 -4.48 -12.63 -13.34
N ALA A 261 -5.57 -12.06 -12.79
CA ALA A 261 -5.78 -11.98 -11.35
C ALA A 261 -5.93 -13.35 -10.70
N GLU A 262 -6.73 -14.27 -11.28
CA GLU A 262 -6.88 -15.63 -10.76
C GLU A 262 -5.59 -16.43 -10.84
N LYS A 263 -4.78 -16.22 -11.89
CA LYS A 263 -3.46 -16.83 -12.03
C LYS A 263 -2.49 -16.32 -10.95
N ALA A 264 -2.45 -15.01 -10.72
CA ALA A 264 -1.64 -14.39 -9.68
C ALA A 264 -2.08 -14.86 -8.28
N ARG A 265 -3.39 -14.92 -8.04
CA ARG A 265 -3.96 -15.48 -6.82
C ARG A 265 -3.56 -16.95 -6.60
N ALA A 266 -3.62 -17.77 -7.62
CA ALA A 266 -3.24 -19.19 -7.52
C ALA A 266 -1.76 -19.33 -7.13
N ALA A 267 -0.86 -18.53 -7.70
CA ALA A 267 0.54 -18.49 -7.33
C ALA A 267 0.75 -18.14 -5.85
N ALA A 268 0.03 -17.12 -5.35
CA ALA A 268 0.14 -16.70 -3.96
C ALA A 268 -0.43 -17.75 -2.98
N LEU A 269 -1.55 -18.39 -3.33
CA LEU A 269 -2.15 -19.46 -2.51
C LEU A 269 -1.22 -20.67 -2.38
N ALA A 270 -0.47 -21.00 -3.44
CA ALA A 270 0.49 -22.10 -3.43
C ALA A 270 1.68 -21.85 -2.47
N GLU A 271 1.95 -20.62 -2.12
CA GLU A 271 3.03 -20.22 -1.21
C GLU A 271 2.58 -20.10 0.27
N VAL A 272 1.32 -20.36 0.58
CA VAL A 272 0.83 -20.38 1.98
C VAL A 272 1.21 -21.71 2.62
N ASP A 273 2.10 -21.66 3.60
CA ASP A 273 2.55 -22.86 4.31
C ASP A 273 1.53 -23.37 5.36
N ARG A 274 1.86 -24.52 5.97
CA ARG A 274 1.00 -25.15 6.99
C ARG A 274 0.73 -24.28 8.21
N TYR A 275 1.53 -23.26 8.46
CA TYR A 275 1.38 -22.32 9.59
C TYR A 275 0.62 -21.04 9.19
N GLY A 276 0.28 -20.88 7.91
CA GLY A 276 -0.37 -19.70 7.37
C GLY A 276 0.59 -18.60 6.96
N LEU A 277 1.89 -18.87 6.88
CA LEU A 277 2.87 -17.90 6.38
C LEU A 277 2.89 -17.92 4.86
N VAL A 278 2.75 -16.75 4.24
CA VAL A 278 2.95 -16.56 2.79
C VAL A 278 4.45 -16.46 2.55
N ARG A 279 5.01 -17.42 1.80
CA ARG A 279 6.42 -17.51 1.47
C ARG A 279 6.73 -16.72 0.19
N ASN A 280 8.02 -16.56 -0.09
CA ASN A 280 8.51 -15.86 -1.28
C ASN A 280 7.99 -14.43 -1.39
N VAL A 281 7.98 -13.72 -0.27
CA VAL A 281 7.60 -12.32 -0.13
C VAL A 281 8.84 -11.47 0.09
N CYS A 282 8.98 -10.37 -0.66
CA CYS A 282 9.94 -9.30 -0.36
C CYS A 282 9.41 -8.46 0.80
N GLY A 283 10.18 -8.30 1.87
CA GLY A 283 9.79 -7.51 3.02
C GLY A 283 10.84 -7.48 4.13
N ALA A 284 10.56 -6.67 5.16
CA ALA A 284 11.47 -6.50 6.27
C ALA A 284 11.79 -7.82 6.99
N PRO A 285 13.01 -7.98 7.53
CA PRO A 285 14.11 -7.04 7.52
C PRO A 285 15.04 -7.16 6.30
N TYR A 286 14.77 -8.10 5.38
CA TYR A 286 15.67 -8.45 4.26
C TYR A 286 14.95 -8.29 2.93
N PHE A 287 14.98 -7.07 2.37
CA PHE A 287 14.39 -6.76 1.07
C PHE A 287 15.21 -7.27 -0.15
N ASP A 288 16.32 -7.94 0.09
CA ASP A 288 17.26 -8.46 -0.92
C ASP A 288 17.09 -9.95 -1.23
N ARG A 289 16.12 -10.59 -0.59
CA ARG A 289 15.88 -12.03 -0.71
C ARG A 289 14.43 -12.42 -0.42
N PRO A 290 13.96 -13.60 -0.90
CA PRO A 290 12.62 -14.08 -0.56
C PRO A 290 12.49 -14.42 0.93
N GLY A 291 11.38 -14.04 1.53
CA GLY A 291 11.09 -14.27 2.94
C GLY A 291 9.61 -14.42 3.24
N VAL A 292 9.24 -13.95 4.42
CA VAL A 292 7.87 -13.77 4.90
C VAL A 292 7.77 -12.38 5.50
N ALA A 293 6.67 -11.67 5.24
CA ALA A 293 6.47 -10.33 5.75
C ALA A 293 4.99 -10.06 6.07
N PRO A 294 4.68 -9.16 7.02
CA PRO A 294 3.30 -8.80 7.36
C PRO A 294 2.49 -8.30 6.16
N GLU A 295 3.11 -7.54 5.25
CA GLU A 295 2.46 -7.07 4.03
C GLU A 295 2.02 -8.21 3.10
N GLY A 296 2.80 -9.30 3.03
CA GLY A 296 2.40 -10.51 2.29
C GLY A 296 1.18 -11.19 2.89
N GLN A 297 1.08 -11.22 4.22
CA GLN A 297 -0.09 -11.72 4.93
C GLN A 297 -1.31 -10.79 4.72
N ALA A 298 -1.11 -9.48 4.85
CA ALA A 298 -2.15 -8.48 4.70
C ALA A 298 -2.73 -8.47 3.29
N PHE A 299 -1.88 -8.50 2.25
CA PHE A 299 -2.36 -8.55 0.88
C PHE A 299 -3.00 -9.89 0.49
N HIS A 300 -2.65 -10.99 1.15
CA HIS A 300 -3.42 -12.22 1.02
C HIS A 300 -4.87 -12.00 1.47
N ILE A 301 -5.08 -11.36 2.62
CA ILE A 301 -6.42 -11.09 3.15
C ILE A 301 -7.17 -10.09 2.27
N LEU A 302 -6.53 -8.98 1.86
CA LEU A 302 -7.10 -7.97 0.97
C LEU A 302 -7.51 -8.55 -0.38
N MET A 303 -6.65 -9.39 -0.98
CA MET A 303 -6.93 -10.08 -2.24
C MET A 303 -8.14 -11.02 -2.14
N GLU A 304 -8.22 -11.82 -1.07
CA GLU A 304 -9.34 -12.73 -0.84
C GLU A 304 -10.65 -11.99 -0.53
N ALA A 305 -10.58 -10.89 0.22
CA ALA A 305 -11.74 -10.03 0.51
C ALA A 305 -12.29 -9.33 -0.75
N ALA A 306 -11.41 -8.90 -1.65
CA ALA A 306 -11.76 -8.21 -2.88
C ALA A 306 -12.20 -9.16 -4.02
N ARG A 307 -12.02 -10.48 -3.86
CA ARG A 307 -12.25 -11.45 -4.94
C ARG A 307 -13.71 -11.43 -5.40
N ILE A 308 -13.92 -11.18 -6.68
CA ILE A 308 -15.22 -11.30 -7.34
C ILE A 308 -15.54 -12.78 -7.62
N LYS A 309 -16.75 -13.19 -7.29
CA LYS A 309 -17.27 -14.54 -7.54
C LYS A 309 -17.84 -14.66 -8.95
#